data_1758d9c391a7387ef46929d30927ef01
#
_entry.id   1758d9c391a7387ef46929d30927ef01
#
_cell.length_a   1.000
_cell.length_b   1.000
_cell.length_c   1.000
_cell.angle_alpha   90.00
_cell.angle_beta   90.00
_cell.angle_gamma   90.00
#
_symmetry.space_group_name_H-M   'P 1'
#
loop_
_entity.id
_entity.type
_entity.pdbx_description
1 polymer ?
#
loop_
_entity_poly.entity_id
_entity_poly.type
_entity_poly.pdbx_seq_one_letter_code
_entity_poly.pdbx_strand_id
1 'polypeptide(L)'
;MPVAKEWYVADFETTSERYYFEHGYTKVWLYAIADSNGNAITHGSSIEEFFSYCRLNLCGKLIYFHNLKFDGAFILDYLFSIGYKADYKDKAVKTFSTLIGDMGEHYSIDVRVSAKRTLHFADSLKLLPFKVSYIATSFGLPIDKEVIDYDDYTIDSARISYVEHDVRIVAMALREIKAHGMTKGTTASCAYNAYTSSCDDRFLSYCFPTLDLEWLSEWRKAYRGGRCQVSPLYQGKVLSGVKRYDVNSMYPHVMRNCWLPYGLPVRCSSMKQLSRFRFGLVHARIEFMLKKHHMPTLLKKGGLYSSGDSYYISSEGTEELWLSNLDYMLMERHYDILSFEYLDGYGFYTSNKMFTAYIDKWYSKKQVDKLGKKQVDKFMLNCLYGKFGTDAMKRQKVVYYEDGIVKFKYTDYEESTHYYLPVAIAVTSYAHIIIDDAIESVGYENFVYCDTDSVHALADMGADMVDQKALGKFKLEGIESMSKYVRQKCYLTYEGGSMKITCAGMSEDMKSAVIETYGMSLLGVFDIGFKCGGKKLPKRVKGGVVLHETTFEIK
;
A
#
# COMPACT_ATOMS: atom_id res chain seq x y z
N MET A 1 -3.99 -22.52 -5.26
CA MET A 1 -4.97 -23.16 -4.34
C MET A 1 -6.29 -23.26 -5.07
N PRO A 2 -7.00 -24.41 -5.02
CA PRO A 2 -8.37 -24.45 -5.50
C PRO A 2 -9.17 -23.43 -4.68
N VAL A 3 -10.03 -22.65 -5.35
CA VAL A 3 -10.91 -21.67 -4.72
C VAL A 3 -11.76 -22.43 -3.70
N ALA A 4 -11.60 -22.17 -2.43
CA ALA A 4 -12.51 -22.71 -1.42
C ALA A 4 -13.91 -22.23 -1.78
N LYS A 5 -14.82 -23.16 -2.08
CA LYS A 5 -16.18 -22.86 -2.54
C LYS A 5 -17.00 -22.10 -1.50
N GLU A 6 -16.59 -22.14 -0.24
CA GLU A 6 -17.24 -21.48 0.89
C GLU A 6 -16.20 -20.74 1.72
N TRP A 7 -16.52 -19.53 2.11
CA TRP A 7 -15.72 -18.70 2.98
C TRP A 7 -16.63 -17.93 3.95
N TYR A 8 -16.06 -17.48 5.03
CA TYR A 8 -16.73 -16.82 6.14
C TYR A 8 -15.99 -15.54 6.50
N VAL A 9 -16.64 -14.67 7.24
CA VAL A 9 -16.02 -13.48 7.85
C VAL A 9 -16.25 -13.53 9.33
N ALA A 10 -15.23 -13.26 10.11
CA ALA A 10 -15.30 -13.15 11.56
C ALA A 10 -14.72 -11.81 12.04
N ASP A 11 -15.17 -11.36 13.19
CA ASP A 11 -14.67 -10.18 13.86
C ASP A 11 -14.72 -10.36 15.38
N PHE A 12 -13.81 -9.69 16.11
CA PHE A 12 -13.70 -9.72 17.57
C PHE A 12 -13.89 -8.35 18.17
N GLU A 13 -14.73 -8.28 19.20
CA GLU A 13 -14.71 -7.19 20.16
C GLU A 13 -13.81 -7.56 21.33
N THR A 14 -12.89 -6.66 21.67
CA THR A 14 -11.81 -6.91 22.62
C THR A 14 -11.79 -5.89 23.72
N THR A 15 -11.25 -6.26 24.88
CA THR A 15 -11.16 -5.33 26.00
C THR A 15 -10.10 -4.25 25.75
N SER A 16 -10.34 -3.06 26.31
CA SER A 16 -9.53 -1.87 26.14
C SER A 16 -8.22 -1.90 26.93
N GLU A 17 -7.38 -0.89 26.72
CA GLU A 17 -6.17 -0.69 27.50
C GLU A 17 -6.46 -0.46 28.99
N ARG A 18 -7.58 0.23 29.33
CA ARG A 18 -8.02 0.42 30.71
C ARG A 18 -8.26 -0.92 31.40
N TYR A 19 -8.98 -1.84 30.75
CA TYR A 19 -9.18 -3.19 31.27
C TYR A 19 -7.86 -3.91 31.53
N TYR A 20 -6.90 -3.79 30.60
CA TYR A 20 -5.57 -4.39 30.75
C TYR A 20 -4.84 -3.85 31.99
N PHE A 21 -4.87 -2.55 32.26
CA PHE A 21 -4.23 -1.97 33.45
C PHE A 21 -4.89 -2.45 34.76
N GLU A 22 -6.19 -2.66 34.75
CA GLU A 22 -6.93 -3.14 35.92
C GLU A 22 -6.73 -4.64 36.20
N HIS A 23 -6.57 -5.47 35.15
CA HIS A 23 -6.60 -6.93 35.26
C HIS A 23 -5.28 -7.62 34.87
N GLY A 24 -4.35 -6.95 34.20
CA GLY A 24 -3.08 -7.50 33.74
C GLY A 24 -3.15 -8.38 32.49
N TYR A 25 -4.30 -8.46 31.84
CA TYR A 25 -4.52 -9.18 30.56
C TYR A 25 -5.63 -8.53 29.74
N THR A 26 -5.66 -8.84 28.45
CA THR A 26 -6.78 -8.50 27.54
C THR A 26 -7.47 -9.76 27.05
N LYS A 27 -8.72 -9.65 26.56
CA LYS A 27 -9.49 -10.79 26.06
C LYS A 27 -10.46 -10.38 24.96
N VAL A 28 -10.90 -11.37 24.19
CA VAL A 28 -12.11 -11.27 23.36
C VAL A 28 -13.32 -11.44 24.28
N TRP A 29 -14.29 -10.54 24.21
CA TRP A 29 -15.51 -10.60 25.02
C TRP A 29 -16.78 -10.74 24.17
N LEU A 30 -16.69 -10.53 22.84
CA LEU A 30 -17.75 -10.77 21.89
C LEU A 30 -17.14 -11.11 20.53
N TYR A 31 -17.75 -12.02 19.78
CA TYR A 31 -17.40 -12.30 18.39
C TYR A 31 -18.64 -12.53 17.56
N ALA A 32 -18.55 -12.33 16.26
CA ALA A 32 -19.54 -12.77 15.29
C ALA A 32 -18.90 -13.44 14.08
N ILE A 33 -19.66 -14.29 13.41
CA ILE A 33 -19.29 -14.93 12.14
C ILE A 33 -20.44 -14.76 11.15
N ALA A 34 -20.12 -14.32 9.92
CA ALA A 34 -21.05 -14.30 8.80
C ALA A 34 -20.63 -15.27 7.70
N ASP A 35 -21.62 -15.81 6.98
CA ASP A 35 -21.39 -16.61 5.78
C ASP A 35 -21.07 -15.74 4.56
N SER A 36 -20.73 -16.37 3.45
CA SER A 36 -20.42 -15.70 2.18
C SER A 36 -21.61 -14.94 1.54
N ASN A 37 -22.83 -15.13 2.04
CA ASN A 37 -24.01 -14.40 1.61
C ASN A 37 -24.26 -13.12 2.43
N GLY A 38 -23.51 -12.95 3.52
CA GLY A 38 -23.68 -11.83 4.44
C GLY A 38 -24.74 -12.08 5.52
N ASN A 39 -25.06 -13.35 5.81
CA ASN A 39 -25.91 -13.70 6.95
C ASN A 39 -25.02 -13.93 8.17
N ALA A 40 -25.32 -13.27 9.29
CA ALA A 40 -24.73 -13.64 10.57
C ALA A 40 -25.22 -15.04 10.96
N ILE A 41 -24.27 -15.96 11.21
CA ILE A 41 -24.58 -17.38 11.47
C ILE A 41 -24.37 -17.77 12.93
N THR A 42 -23.53 -17.02 13.65
CA THR A 42 -23.30 -17.23 15.08
C THR A 42 -22.57 -16.02 15.69
N HIS A 43 -22.77 -15.83 16.97
CA HIS A 43 -21.98 -14.97 17.84
C HIS A 43 -21.72 -15.69 19.16
N GLY A 44 -20.85 -15.16 19.99
CA GLY A 44 -20.56 -15.72 21.32
C GLY A 44 -19.61 -14.81 22.10
N SER A 45 -19.27 -15.21 23.32
CA SER A 45 -18.70 -14.35 24.36
C SER A 45 -17.20 -14.57 24.63
N SER A 46 -16.54 -15.47 23.90
CA SER A 46 -15.13 -15.77 24.16
C SER A 46 -14.40 -16.37 22.97
N ILE A 47 -13.08 -16.30 23.01
CA ILE A 47 -12.23 -16.93 21.98
C ILE A 47 -12.29 -18.47 22.04
N GLU A 48 -12.56 -19.04 23.19
CA GLU A 48 -12.74 -20.47 23.39
C GLU A 48 -13.96 -20.98 22.63
N GLU A 49 -15.09 -20.28 22.75
CA GLU A 49 -16.32 -20.56 22.00
C GLU A 49 -16.10 -20.40 20.50
N PHE A 50 -15.47 -19.30 20.08
CA PHE A 50 -15.12 -19.05 18.69
C PHE A 50 -14.28 -20.20 18.10
N PHE A 51 -13.19 -20.56 18.77
CA PHE A 51 -12.29 -21.61 18.29
C PHE A 51 -12.99 -22.98 18.25
N SER A 52 -13.81 -23.28 19.26
CA SER A 52 -14.60 -24.50 19.31
C SER A 52 -15.59 -24.57 18.16
N TYR A 53 -16.33 -23.50 17.89
CA TYR A 53 -17.25 -23.42 16.76
C TYR A 53 -16.51 -23.62 15.42
N CYS A 54 -15.41 -22.89 15.20
CA CYS A 54 -14.60 -23.01 13.98
C CYS A 54 -14.06 -24.44 13.81
N ARG A 55 -13.56 -25.03 14.88
CA ARG A 55 -13.05 -26.42 14.88
C ARG A 55 -14.13 -27.43 14.49
N LEU A 56 -15.36 -27.27 14.94
CA LEU A 56 -16.45 -28.18 14.65
C LEU A 56 -17.00 -27.97 13.23
N ASN A 57 -17.18 -26.76 12.79
CA ASN A 57 -18.01 -26.42 11.64
C ASN A 57 -17.22 -25.87 10.42
N LEU A 58 -16.05 -25.25 10.62
CA LEU A 58 -15.39 -24.44 9.58
C LEU A 58 -14.03 -24.99 9.15
N CYS A 59 -13.60 -26.17 9.57
CA CYS A 59 -12.36 -26.78 9.08
C CYS A 59 -12.37 -26.97 7.57
N GLY A 60 -11.28 -26.62 6.91
CA GLY A 60 -11.14 -26.65 5.45
C GLY A 60 -11.81 -25.48 4.72
N LYS A 61 -12.47 -24.58 5.46
CA LYS A 61 -13.05 -23.35 4.95
C LYS A 61 -12.09 -22.18 5.20
N LEU A 62 -12.25 -21.09 4.44
CA LEU A 62 -11.49 -19.86 4.61
C LEU A 62 -12.28 -18.88 5.48
N ILE A 63 -11.69 -18.39 6.55
CA ILE A 63 -12.29 -17.44 7.47
C ILE A 63 -11.52 -16.13 7.36
N TYR A 64 -12.18 -15.07 6.92
CA TYR A 64 -11.59 -13.74 6.81
C TYR A 64 -11.79 -12.93 8.09
N PHE A 65 -10.74 -12.23 8.48
CA PHE A 65 -10.81 -11.11 9.41
C PHE A 65 -10.47 -9.81 8.66
N HIS A 66 -11.06 -8.69 9.06
CA HIS A 66 -10.71 -7.41 8.48
C HIS A 66 -9.65 -6.72 9.33
N ASN A 67 -8.39 -6.78 8.88
CA ASN A 67 -7.17 -6.45 9.64
C ASN A 67 -6.74 -7.56 10.62
N LEU A 68 -6.55 -8.77 10.10
CA LEU A 68 -6.08 -9.95 10.85
C LEU A 68 -4.85 -9.66 11.75
N LYS A 69 -4.10 -8.59 11.49
CA LYS A 69 -2.98 -8.17 12.34
C LYS A 69 -3.42 -7.89 13.78
N PHE A 70 -4.64 -7.39 13.98
CA PHE A 70 -5.21 -7.10 15.30
C PHE A 70 -5.82 -8.39 15.90
N ASP A 71 -6.82 -8.94 15.28
CA ASP A 71 -7.56 -10.12 15.77
C ASP A 71 -6.69 -11.37 15.85
N GLY A 72 -5.78 -11.51 14.89
CA GLY A 72 -4.81 -12.60 14.86
C GLY A 72 -3.89 -12.63 16.09
N ALA A 73 -3.69 -11.51 16.79
CA ALA A 73 -2.92 -11.51 18.03
C ALA A 73 -3.60 -12.32 19.14
N PHE A 74 -4.92 -12.22 19.24
CA PHE A 74 -5.74 -13.00 20.18
C PHE A 74 -5.76 -14.48 19.81
N ILE A 75 -5.91 -14.79 18.50
CA ILE A 75 -5.86 -16.17 18.00
C ILE A 75 -4.51 -16.80 18.34
N LEU A 76 -3.40 -16.11 18.10
CA LEU A 76 -2.05 -16.62 18.35
C LEU A 76 -1.81 -16.83 19.86
N ASP A 77 -2.19 -15.87 20.70
CA ASP A 77 -2.07 -16.00 22.16
C ASP A 77 -2.87 -17.21 22.67
N TYR A 78 -4.11 -17.34 22.23
CA TYR A 78 -4.96 -18.48 22.59
C TYR A 78 -4.37 -19.83 22.14
N LEU A 79 -3.85 -19.92 20.90
CA LEU A 79 -3.23 -21.14 20.41
C LEU A 79 -2.04 -21.57 21.26
N PHE A 80 -1.17 -20.64 21.64
CA PHE A 80 -0.05 -20.94 22.53
C PHE A 80 -0.54 -21.37 23.93
N SER A 81 -1.54 -20.69 24.49
CA SER A 81 -2.08 -20.99 25.82
C SER A 81 -2.67 -22.41 25.94
N ILE A 82 -3.25 -22.94 24.85
CA ILE A 82 -3.80 -24.31 24.79
C ILE A 82 -2.81 -25.34 24.25
N GLY A 83 -1.51 -24.98 24.16
CA GLY A 83 -0.41 -25.88 23.85
C GLY A 83 -0.16 -26.18 22.37
N TYR A 84 -0.67 -25.34 21.44
CA TYR A 84 -0.25 -25.39 20.04
C TYR A 84 1.15 -24.82 19.90
N LYS A 85 1.90 -25.32 18.92
CA LYS A 85 3.25 -24.85 18.59
C LYS A 85 3.29 -24.22 17.21
N ALA A 86 4.07 -23.15 17.06
CA ALA A 86 4.37 -22.60 15.74
C ALA A 86 5.28 -23.58 15.00
N ASP A 87 4.86 -24.01 13.82
CA ASP A 87 5.61 -24.95 12.97
C ASP A 87 5.42 -24.57 11.50
N TYR A 88 6.52 -24.31 10.83
CA TYR A 88 6.57 -23.86 9.44
C TYR A 88 7.04 -24.96 8.48
N LYS A 89 7.45 -26.14 8.99
CA LYS A 89 8.05 -27.23 8.21
C LYS A 89 7.19 -28.48 8.18
N ASP A 90 6.96 -29.08 9.34
CA ASP A 90 6.45 -30.46 9.42
C ASP A 90 4.92 -30.55 9.45
N LYS A 91 4.23 -29.44 9.73
CA LYS A 91 2.74 -29.35 9.78
C LYS A 91 2.12 -30.45 10.66
N ALA A 92 2.73 -30.73 11.80
CA ALA A 92 2.24 -31.73 12.75
C ALA A 92 0.87 -31.33 13.34
N VAL A 93 0.16 -32.27 13.96
CA VAL A 93 -1.08 -31.99 14.68
C VAL A 93 -0.80 -31.11 15.90
N LYS A 94 -1.73 -30.22 16.25
CA LYS A 94 -1.55 -29.17 17.26
C LYS A 94 -0.41 -28.21 16.94
N THR A 95 -0.22 -27.91 15.65
CA THR A 95 0.67 -26.85 15.21
C THR A 95 -0.09 -25.79 14.42
N PHE A 96 0.53 -24.63 14.26
CA PHE A 96 0.05 -23.60 13.36
C PHE A 96 1.23 -22.93 12.64
N SER A 97 0.95 -22.34 11.48
CA SER A 97 1.88 -21.51 10.74
C SER A 97 1.24 -20.16 10.42
N THR A 98 2.07 -19.14 10.30
CA THR A 98 1.64 -17.80 9.91
C THR A 98 2.34 -17.36 8.65
N LEU A 99 1.68 -16.57 7.81
CA LEU A 99 2.30 -15.81 6.73
C LEU A 99 2.28 -14.34 7.12
N ILE A 100 3.42 -13.83 7.59
CA ILE A 100 3.60 -12.44 8.03
C ILE A 100 4.79 -11.86 7.28
N GLY A 101 4.56 -10.78 6.53
CA GLY A 101 5.61 -10.06 5.81
C GLY A 101 6.62 -9.41 6.74
N ASP A 102 7.77 -9.00 6.21
CA ASP A 102 8.85 -8.39 6.99
C ASP A 102 8.47 -7.04 7.59
N MET A 103 7.56 -6.28 6.96
CA MET A 103 6.99 -5.04 7.51
C MET A 103 5.85 -5.30 8.51
N GLY A 104 5.53 -6.58 8.78
CA GLY A 104 4.51 -6.99 9.74
C GLY A 104 3.10 -7.03 9.20
N GLU A 105 2.94 -7.17 7.89
CA GLU A 105 1.65 -7.44 7.26
C GLU A 105 1.24 -8.89 7.52
N HIS A 106 0.08 -9.07 8.11
CA HIS A 106 -0.51 -10.40 8.28
C HIS A 106 -1.29 -10.78 7.01
N TYR A 107 -1.04 -11.99 6.51
CA TYR A 107 -1.76 -12.56 5.36
C TYR A 107 -2.63 -13.73 5.78
N SER A 108 -2.09 -14.65 6.57
CA SER A 108 -2.83 -15.84 7.04
C SER A 108 -2.29 -16.43 8.33
N ILE A 109 -3.16 -17.21 9.00
CA ILE A 109 -2.84 -18.14 10.09
C ILE A 109 -3.50 -19.47 9.74
N ASP A 110 -2.70 -20.52 9.59
CA ASP A 110 -3.17 -21.87 9.31
C ASP A 110 -2.99 -22.76 10.54
N VAL A 111 -4.08 -23.34 11.06
CA VAL A 111 -4.07 -24.11 12.33
C VAL A 111 -4.39 -25.57 12.06
N ARG A 112 -3.44 -26.46 12.31
CA ARG A 112 -3.58 -27.92 12.13
C ARG A 112 -4.28 -28.54 13.34
N VAL A 113 -5.58 -28.67 13.24
CA VAL A 113 -6.42 -29.21 14.33
C VAL A 113 -6.31 -30.75 14.43
N SER A 114 -6.20 -31.43 13.29
CA SER A 114 -5.96 -32.88 13.21
C SER A 114 -5.21 -33.22 11.93
N ALA A 115 -4.84 -34.47 11.70
CA ALA A 115 -4.13 -34.90 10.50
C ALA A 115 -4.82 -34.49 9.17
N LYS A 116 -6.16 -34.38 9.19
CA LYS A 116 -6.98 -34.07 8.01
C LYS A 116 -7.75 -32.73 8.10
N ARG A 117 -7.65 -32.00 9.23
CA ARG A 117 -8.48 -30.82 9.49
C ARG A 117 -7.60 -29.63 9.82
N THR A 118 -7.72 -28.57 9.02
CA THR A 118 -7.01 -27.30 9.18
C THR A 118 -8.02 -26.16 9.19
N LEU A 119 -7.84 -25.19 10.08
CA LEU A 119 -8.51 -23.89 10.02
C LEU A 119 -7.63 -22.93 9.25
N HIS A 120 -8.23 -22.12 8.38
CA HIS A 120 -7.53 -21.14 7.55
C HIS A 120 -8.07 -19.74 7.82
N PHE A 121 -7.34 -18.92 8.53
CA PHE A 121 -7.65 -17.52 8.75
C PHE A 121 -6.89 -16.66 7.76
N ALA A 122 -7.52 -15.65 7.15
CA ALA A 122 -6.92 -14.77 6.19
C ALA A 122 -7.32 -13.30 6.40
N ASP A 123 -6.49 -12.37 5.91
CA ASP A 123 -6.75 -10.94 6.03
C ASP A 123 -7.53 -10.41 4.82
N SER A 124 -8.77 -9.97 5.03
CA SER A 124 -9.59 -9.34 3.99
C SER A 124 -9.12 -7.93 3.62
N LEU A 125 -8.36 -7.25 4.50
CA LEU A 125 -7.77 -5.94 4.22
C LEU A 125 -6.82 -5.98 3.00
N LYS A 126 -6.26 -7.14 2.66
CA LYS A 126 -5.44 -7.34 1.45
C LYS A 126 -6.26 -7.29 0.14
N LEU A 127 -7.57 -7.44 0.24
CA LEU A 127 -8.53 -7.36 -0.87
C LEU A 127 -9.38 -6.09 -0.80
N LEU A 128 -9.72 -5.63 0.40
CA LEU A 128 -10.52 -4.46 0.71
C LEU A 128 -9.72 -3.50 1.61
N PRO A 129 -8.78 -2.71 1.08
CA PRO A 129 -7.87 -1.86 1.87
C PRO A 129 -8.56 -0.58 2.36
N PHE A 130 -9.70 -0.71 3.01
CA PHE A 130 -10.55 0.39 3.49
C PHE A 130 -11.04 0.12 4.92
N LYS A 131 -11.47 1.15 5.63
CA LYS A 131 -12.22 1.01 6.88
C LYS A 131 -13.61 0.42 6.60
N VAL A 132 -14.18 -0.36 7.52
CA VAL A 132 -15.51 -1.00 7.38
C VAL A 132 -16.60 0.03 7.06
N SER A 133 -16.59 1.19 7.72
CA SER A 133 -17.53 2.28 7.44
C SER A 133 -17.46 2.79 5.99
N TYR A 134 -16.25 2.92 5.43
CA TYR A 134 -16.07 3.30 4.03
C TYR A 134 -16.48 2.19 3.06
N ILE A 135 -16.29 0.93 3.44
CA ILE A 135 -16.76 -0.22 2.65
C ILE A 135 -18.28 -0.15 2.50
N ALA A 136 -19.03 0.02 3.60
CA ALA A 136 -20.49 0.14 3.57
C ALA A 136 -20.95 1.20 2.56
N THR A 137 -20.41 2.41 2.65
CA THR A 137 -20.77 3.52 1.78
C THR A 137 -20.32 3.33 0.34
N SER A 138 -19.04 2.92 0.11
CA SER A 138 -18.47 2.80 -1.23
C SER A 138 -19.02 1.64 -2.05
N PHE A 139 -19.58 0.62 -1.38
CA PHE A 139 -20.27 -0.49 -2.02
C PHE A 139 -21.80 -0.31 -2.05
N GLY A 140 -22.32 0.77 -1.43
CA GLY A 140 -23.77 1.05 -1.37
C GLY A 140 -24.54 -0.05 -0.64
N LEU A 141 -23.97 -0.57 0.45
CA LEU A 141 -24.58 -1.64 1.21
C LEU A 141 -25.75 -1.10 2.08
N PRO A 142 -26.79 -1.89 2.30
CA PRO A 142 -27.97 -1.46 3.09
C PRO A 142 -27.74 -1.59 4.61
N ILE A 143 -26.50 -1.51 5.06
CA ILE A 143 -26.09 -1.65 6.46
C ILE A 143 -25.03 -0.60 6.74
N ASP A 144 -25.25 0.24 7.75
CA ASP A 144 -24.28 1.21 8.22
C ASP A 144 -23.50 0.67 9.42
N LYS A 145 -22.25 1.15 9.58
CA LYS A 145 -21.49 0.87 10.78
C LYS A 145 -21.99 1.74 11.93
N GLU A 146 -22.38 1.08 13.01
CA GLU A 146 -22.78 1.71 14.26
C GLU A 146 -21.56 2.15 15.10
N VAL A 147 -21.80 2.80 16.22
CA VAL A 147 -20.77 3.21 17.21
C VAL A 147 -21.20 2.70 18.58
N ILE A 148 -20.29 2.09 19.31
CA ILE A 148 -20.54 1.60 20.67
C ILE A 148 -19.54 2.21 21.67
N ASP A 149 -19.85 2.12 22.97
CA ASP A 149 -18.89 2.37 24.03
C ASP A 149 -17.95 1.16 24.18
N TYR A 150 -16.67 1.38 23.91
CA TYR A 150 -15.63 0.34 23.94
C TYR A 150 -15.18 -0.08 25.34
N ASP A 151 -15.62 0.62 26.40
CA ASP A 151 -15.32 0.28 27.79
C ASP A 151 -16.49 -0.44 28.51
N ASP A 152 -17.63 -0.60 27.83
CA ASP A 152 -18.76 -1.38 28.33
C ASP A 152 -18.79 -2.77 27.66
N TYR A 153 -18.52 -3.80 28.42
CA TYR A 153 -18.44 -5.20 27.99
C TYR A 153 -19.74 -5.99 28.21
N THR A 154 -20.87 -5.31 28.40
CA THR A 154 -22.19 -5.93 28.50
C THR A 154 -22.56 -6.55 27.16
N ILE A 155 -23.00 -7.81 27.17
CA ILE A 155 -23.50 -8.47 25.95
C ILE A 155 -25.01 -8.27 25.89
N ASP A 156 -25.42 -7.36 25.05
CA ASP A 156 -26.82 -7.02 24.76
C ASP A 156 -27.12 -7.08 23.26
N SER A 157 -28.38 -6.90 22.90
CA SER A 157 -28.82 -6.96 21.50
C SER A 157 -28.17 -5.88 20.63
N ALA A 158 -27.85 -4.70 21.17
CA ALA A 158 -27.23 -3.61 20.42
C ALA A 158 -25.78 -3.94 20.07
N ARG A 159 -25.01 -4.48 21.02
CA ARG A 159 -23.61 -4.87 20.80
C ARG A 159 -23.49 -6.12 19.92
N ILE A 160 -24.42 -7.07 20.06
CA ILE A 160 -24.50 -8.21 19.13
C ILE A 160 -24.79 -7.69 17.72
N SER A 161 -25.76 -6.82 17.54
CA SER A 161 -26.07 -6.20 16.24
C SER A 161 -24.86 -5.48 15.65
N TYR A 162 -24.12 -4.74 16.47
CA TYR A 162 -22.92 -4.00 16.06
C TYR A 162 -21.86 -4.94 15.43
N VAL A 163 -21.43 -5.99 16.14
CA VAL A 163 -20.40 -6.92 15.61
C VAL A 163 -20.93 -7.74 14.44
N GLU A 164 -22.22 -8.08 14.43
CA GLU A 164 -22.86 -8.76 13.29
C GLU A 164 -22.90 -7.87 12.04
N HIS A 165 -23.14 -6.56 12.19
CA HIS A 165 -23.10 -5.60 11.08
C HIS A 165 -21.72 -5.52 10.47
N ASP A 166 -20.65 -5.48 11.26
CA ASP A 166 -19.27 -5.40 10.77
C ASP A 166 -18.91 -6.63 9.92
N VAL A 167 -19.18 -7.84 10.38
CA VAL A 167 -18.91 -9.07 9.59
C VAL A 167 -19.77 -9.16 8.33
N ARG A 168 -21.02 -8.71 8.37
CA ARG A 168 -21.94 -8.69 7.23
C ARG A 168 -21.50 -7.71 6.14
N ILE A 169 -21.09 -6.48 6.52
CA ILE A 169 -20.56 -5.47 5.61
C ILE A 169 -19.36 -6.04 4.84
N VAL A 170 -18.39 -6.60 5.55
CA VAL A 170 -17.20 -7.19 4.93
C VAL A 170 -17.55 -8.40 4.05
N ALA A 171 -18.47 -9.27 4.49
CA ALA A 171 -18.91 -10.44 3.72
C ALA A 171 -19.59 -10.03 2.41
N MET A 172 -20.51 -9.07 2.45
CA MET A 172 -21.22 -8.59 1.27
C MET A 172 -20.25 -7.94 0.26
N ALA A 173 -19.31 -7.13 0.73
CA ALA A 173 -18.29 -6.51 -0.13
C ALA A 173 -17.34 -7.55 -0.74
N LEU A 174 -16.86 -8.53 0.04
CA LEU A 174 -16.05 -9.64 -0.47
C LEU A 174 -16.79 -10.45 -1.53
N ARG A 175 -18.08 -10.70 -1.35
CA ARG A 175 -18.91 -11.39 -2.35
C ARG A 175 -18.92 -10.62 -3.67
N GLU A 176 -19.12 -9.32 -3.62
CA GLU A 176 -19.13 -8.48 -4.81
C GLU A 176 -17.78 -8.48 -5.54
N ILE A 177 -16.67 -8.25 -4.84
CA ILE A 177 -15.36 -8.22 -5.48
C ILE A 177 -14.93 -9.57 -6.03
N LYS A 178 -15.29 -10.69 -5.36
CA LYS A 178 -15.01 -12.05 -5.84
C LYS A 178 -15.82 -12.38 -7.09
N ALA A 179 -17.10 -11.97 -7.15
CA ALA A 179 -17.93 -12.10 -8.35
C ALA A 179 -17.35 -11.31 -9.54
N HIS A 180 -16.58 -10.24 -9.29
CA HIS A 180 -15.88 -9.45 -10.32
C HIS A 180 -14.44 -9.93 -10.60
N GLY A 181 -14.07 -11.13 -10.15
CA GLY A 181 -12.81 -11.79 -10.50
C GLY A 181 -11.66 -11.61 -9.52
N MET A 182 -11.87 -10.97 -8.36
CA MET A 182 -10.86 -10.88 -7.30
C MET A 182 -10.81 -12.16 -6.47
N THR A 183 -10.19 -13.21 -7.01
CA THR A 183 -10.19 -14.57 -6.42
C THR A 183 -8.87 -14.97 -5.76
N LYS A 184 -7.83 -14.12 -5.81
CA LYS A 184 -6.54 -14.36 -5.14
C LYS A 184 -6.50 -13.68 -3.77
N GLY A 185 -5.45 -13.93 -3.00
CA GLY A 185 -5.32 -13.42 -1.62
C GLY A 185 -4.96 -11.92 -1.50
N THR A 186 -4.56 -11.25 -2.58
CA THR A 186 -4.25 -9.82 -2.60
C THR A 186 -4.72 -9.16 -3.89
N THR A 187 -5.02 -7.86 -3.85
CA THR A 187 -5.41 -7.07 -5.04
C THR A 187 -4.38 -7.18 -6.16
N ALA A 188 -3.08 -7.06 -5.85
CA ALA A 188 -2.01 -7.17 -6.84
C ALA A 188 -1.93 -8.56 -7.49
N SER A 189 -2.16 -9.63 -6.70
CA SER A 189 -2.21 -10.99 -7.23
C SER A 189 -3.44 -11.23 -8.09
N CYS A 190 -4.57 -10.58 -7.79
CA CYS A 190 -5.78 -10.61 -8.63
C CYS A 190 -5.53 -9.94 -9.97
N ALA A 191 -4.96 -8.74 -9.98
CA ALA A 191 -4.62 -7.99 -11.19
C ALA A 191 -3.63 -8.77 -12.08
N TYR A 192 -2.57 -9.30 -11.50
CA TYR A 192 -1.58 -10.10 -12.22
C TYR A 192 -2.20 -11.38 -12.81
N ASN A 193 -3.00 -12.10 -12.03
CA ASN A 193 -3.69 -13.29 -12.52
C ASN A 193 -4.68 -12.95 -13.65
N ALA A 194 -5.42 -11.84 -13.54
CA ALA A 194 -6.34 -11.40 -14.58
C ALA A 194 -5.60 -11.04 -15.88
N TYR A 195 -4.42 -10.44 -15.78
CA TYR A 195 -3.54 -10.14 -16.90
C TYR A 195 -3.01 -11.43 -17.54
N THR A 196 -2.33 -12.27 -16.77
CA THR A 196 -1.66 -13.48 -17.29
C THR A 196 -2.65 -14.49 -17.86
N SER A 197 -3.84 -14.64 -17.25
CA SER A 197 -4.90 -15.51 -17.78
C SER A 197 -5.50 -15.02 -19.12
N SER A 198 -5.24 -13.78 -19.51
CA SER A 198 -5.65 -13.24 -20.80
C SER A 198 -4.57 -13.29 -21.89
N CYS A 199 -3.39 -13.79 -21.54
CA CYS A 199 -2.23 -13.89 -22.42
C CYS A 199 -1.92 -15.35 -22.76
N ASP A 200 -1.29 -15.57 -23.92
CA ASP A 200 -0.73 -16.86 -24.30
C ASP A 200 0.56 -17.15 -23.49
N ASP A 201 0.79 -18.40 -23.10
CA ASP A 201 1.96 -18.80 -22.29
C ASP A 201 3.29 -18.57 -23.01
N ARG A 202 3.32 -18.70 -24.36
CA ARG A 202 4.50 -18.41 -25.16
C ARG A 202 4.83 -16.92 -25.15
N PHE A 203 3.78 -16.09 -25.23
CA PHE A 203 3.93 -14.63 -25.09
C PHE A 203 4.48 -14.28 -23.71
N LEU A 204 3.91 -14.83 -22.64
CA LEU A 204 4.37 -14.55 -21.28
C LEU A 204 5.84 -14.98 -21.06
N SER A 205 6.22 -16.18 -21.46
CA SER A 205 7.59 -16.69 -21.32
C SER A 205 8.59 -15.93 -22.19
N TYR A 206 8.18 -15.45 -23.35
CA TYR A 206 9.01 -14.63 -24.24
C TYR A 206 9.19 -13.20 -23.69
N CYS A 207 8.09 -12.56 -23.28
CA CYS A 207 8.15 -11.18 -22.80
C CYS A 207 8.72 -11.06 -21.38
N PHE A 208 8.45 -12.02 -20.52
CA PHE A 208 8.82 -11.98 -19.10
C PHE A 208 9.58 -13.26 -18.70
N PRO A 209 10.76 -13.51 -19.31
CA PRO A 209 11.58 -14.65 -18.95
C PRO A 209 12.03 -14.56 -17.50
N THR A 210 12.32 -15.70 -16.90
CA THR A 210 12.99 -15.74 -15.59
C THR A 210 14.39 -15.13 -15.74
N LEU A 211 14.68 -14.15 -14.90
CA LEU A 211 15.96 -13.46 -14.87
C LEU A 211 16.82 -14.00 -13.72
N ASP A 212 18.13 -13.85 -13.88
CA ASP A 212 19.10 -14.20 -12.86
C ASP A 212 18.85 -13.41 -11.56
N LEU A 213 18.95 -14.09 -10.41
CA LEU A 213 18.71 -13.50 -9.10
C LEU A 213 19.73 -12.40 -8.77
N GLU A 214 20.98 -12.58 -9.19
CA GLU A 214 22.04 -11.58 -9.00
C GLU A 214 21.69 -10.29 -9.75
N TRP A 215 21.24 -10.38 -11.01
CA TRP A 215 20.75 -9.21 -11.76
C TRP A 215 19.57 -8.53 -11.07
N LEU A 216 18.58 -9.31 -10.61
CA LEU A 216 17.40 -8.75 -9.94
C LEU A 216 17.77 -8.01 -8.65
N SER A 217 18.74 -8.54 -7.89
CA SER A 217 19.24 -7.90 -6.66
C SER A 217 19.92 -6.56 -6.97
N GLU A 218 20.81 -6.53 -7.96
CA GLU A 218 21.50 -5.30 -8.37
C GLU A 218 20.55 -4.28 -8.99
N TRP A 219 19.71 -4.69 -9.93
CA TRP A 219 18.79 -3.79 -10.61
C TRP A 219 17.69 -3.22 -9.71
N ARG A 220 17.39 -3.89 -8.59
CA ARG A 220 16.49 -3.33 -7.58
C ARG A 220 17.00 -2.01 -7.01
N LYS A 221 18.28 -1.73 -7.07
CA LYS A 221 18.86 -0.43 -6.70
C LYS A 221 18.38 0.69 -7.64
N ALA A 222 18.01 0.37 -8.89
CA ALA A 222 17.40 1.31 -9.83
C ALA A 222 15.89 1.49 -9.64
N TYR A 223 15.20 0.57 -8.95
CA TYR A 223 13.76 0.66 -8.72
C TYR A 223 13.45 1.67 -7.63
N ARG A 224 12.88 2.82 -8.00
CA ARG A 224 12.49 3.92 -7.11
C ARG A 224 10.98 4.10 -7.15
N GLY A 225 10.40 4.56 -6.01
CA GLY A 225 8.97 4.86 -5.89
C GLY A 225 8.58 6.17 -6.59
N GLY A 226 7.32 6.59 -6.43
CA GLY A 226 6.84 7.87 -6.95
C GLY A 226 7.52 9.07 -6.29
N ARG A 227 7.59 10.18 -7.02
CA ARG A 227 8.11 11.46 -6.48
C ARG A 227 7.14 12.02 -5.45
N CYS A 228 7.67 12.50 -4.32
CA CYS A 228 6.89 13.21 -3.33
C CYS A 228 7.77 14.32 -2.74
N GLN A 229 7.44 15.57 -3.00
CA GLN A 229 8.28 16.72 -2.66
C GLN A 229 7.45 17.95 -2.33
N VAL A 230 7.94 18.77 -1.41
CA VAL A 230 7.49 20.14 -1.19
C VAL A 230 8.52 21.08 -1.81
N SER A 231 8.09 22.12 -2.49
CA SER A 231 8.98 23.18 -2.97
C SER A 231 9.66 23.88 -1.79
N PRO A 232 11.00 24.01 -1.79
CA PRO A 232 11.70 24.77 -0.76
C PRO A 232 11.26 26.25 -0.67
N LEU A 233 10.73 26.80 -1.77
CA LEU A 233 10.23 28.17 -1.82
C LEU A 233 8.98 28.37 -0.95
N TYR A 234 8.17 27.31 -0.75
CA TYR A 234 6.85 27.40 -0.15
C TYR A 234 6.68 26.55 1.11
N GLN A 235 7.67 25.74 1.46
CA GLN A 235 7.61 24.91 2.66
C GLN A 235 7.32 25.74 3.92
N GLY A 236 6.31 25.34 4.69
CA GLY A 236 5.90 25.99 5.94
C GLY A 236 5.14 27.30 5.75
N LYS A 237 5.01 27.83 4.52
CA LYS A 237 4.28 29.07 4.24
C LYS A 237 2.80 28.83 4.02
N VAL A 238 1.97 29.78 4.44
CA VAL A 238 0.54 29.81 4.10
C VAL A 238 0.40 30.39 2.69
N LEU A 239 -0.28 29.67 1.83
CA LEU A 239 -0.50 30.01 0.41
C LEU A 239 -1.99 30.13 0.14
N SER A 240 -2.35 30.85 -0.95
CA SER A 240 -3.71 30.95 -1.46
C SER A 240 -3.73 30.68 -2.97
N GLY A 241 -4.84 30.15 -3.46
CA GLY A 241 -5.06 29.91 -4.89
C GLY A 241 -4.26 28.72 -5.46
N VAL A 242 -3.78 27.81 -4.63
CA VAL A 242 -3.04 26.62 -5.08
C VAL A 242 -4.01 25.68 -5.82
N LYS A 243 -3.65 25.33 -7.06
CA LYS A 243 -4.39 24.44 -7.95
C LYS A 243 -3.87 23.02 -7.80
N ARG A 244 -4.77 22.06 -7.54
CA ARG A 244 -4.42 20.64 -7.44
C ARG A 244 -4.74 19.93 -8.75
N TYR A 245 -3.74 19.33 -9.34
CA TYR A 245 -3.86 18.49 -10.53
C TYR A 245 -3.50 17.05 -10.19
N ASP A 246 -4.26 16.09 -10.71
CA ASP A 246 -4.05 14.64 -10.53
C ASP A 246 -4.09 13.93 -11.88
N VAL A 247 -3.19 12.98 -12.12
CA VAL A 247 -3.13 12.24 -13.38
C VAL A 247 -4.21 11.17 -13.44
N ASN A 248 -5.04 11.20 -14.45
CA ASN A 248 -6.04 10.16 -14.71
C ASN A 248 -5.40 8.79 -14.92
N SER A 249 -5.20 8.03 -13.82
CA SER A 249 -4.62 6.67 -13.81
C SER A 249 -3.22 6.62 -14.42
N MET A 250 -2.25 7.28 -13.79
CA MET A 250 -0.87 7.46 -14.28
C MET A 250 -0.17 6.14 -14.64
N TYR A 251 -0.06 5.20 -13.70
CA TYR A 251 0.62 3.92 -13.98
C TYR A 251 -0.06 3.10 -15.08
N PRO A 252 -1.39 2.98 -15.13
CA PRO A 252 -2.11 2.41 -16.28
C PRO A 252 -1.81 3.12 -17.60
N HIS A 253 -1.73 4.45 -17.58
CA HIS A 253 -1.34 5.24 -18.76
C HIS A 253 0.05 4.84 -19.27
N VAL A 254 1.03 4.79 -18.37
CA VAL A 254 2.40 4.38 -18.70
C VAL A 254 2.40 2.96 -19.27
N MET A 255 1.72 2.00 -18.62
CA MET A 255 1.66 0.62 -19.10
C MET A 255 1.02 0.48 -20.48
N ARG A 256 0.06 1.35 -20.83
CA ARG A 256 -0.64 1.34 -22.12
C ARG A 256 0.14 2.01 -23.23
N ASN A 257 0.79 3.14 -22.95
CA ASN A 257 1.26 4.07 -23.98
C ASN A 257 2.79 4.15 -24.09
N CYS A 258 3.52 3.83 -23.02
CA CYS A 258 4.98 3.94 -23.04
C CYS A 258 5.66 2.64 -23.53
N TRP A 259 6.91 2.77 -23.93
CA TRP A 259 7.72 1.67 -24.43
C TRP A 259 8.36 0.90 -23.28
N LEU A 260 7.74 -0.20 -22.88
CA LEU A 260 8.15 -1.02 -21.74
C LEU A 260 9.07 -2.18 -22.15
N PRO A 261 10.05 -2.54 -21.30
CA PRO A 261 11.03 -3.58 -21.60
C PRO A 261 10.41 -4.97 -21.61
N TYR A 262 10.99 -5.84 -22.47
CA TYR A 262 10.66 -7.27 -22.53
C TYR A 262 11.89 -8.10 -22.93
N GLY A 263 11.80 -9.40 -22.68
CA GLY A 263 12.79 -10.39 -23.10
C GLY A 263 14.06 -10.39 -22.26
N LEU A 264 15.09 -11.08 -22.75
CA LEU A 264 16.39 -11.11 -22.09
C LEU A 264 17.14 -9.81 -22.29
N PRO A 265 17.92 -9.35 -21.30
CA PRO A 265 18.74 -8.15 -21.40
C PRO A 265 19.91 -8.34 -22.36
N VAL A 266 20.35 -7.25 -22.97
CA VAL A 266 21.58 -7.19 -23.75
C VAL A 266 22.62 -6.40 -22.96
N ARG A 267 23.70 -7.04 -22.53
CA ARG A 267 24.79 -6.36 -21.80
C ARG A 267 25.48 -5.33 -22.71
N CYS A 268 25.64 -4.14 -22.21
CA CYS A 268 26.26 -3.02 -22.92
C CYS A 268 27.58 -2.65 -22.24
N SER A 269 28.65 -2.49 -23.00
CA SER A 269 29.97 -2.12 -22.47
C SER A 269 30.22 -0.63 -22.41
N SER A 270 29.25 0.20 -22.81
CA SER A 270 29.35 1.67 -22.79
C SER A 270 28.00 2.35 -22.93
N MET A 271 27.91 3.61 -22.51
CA MET A 271 26.73 4.47 -22.74
C MET A 271 26.36 4.56 -24.22
N LYS A 272 27.32 4.57 -25.14
CA LYS A 272 27.07 4.56 -26.60
C LYS A 272 26.34 3.30 -27.08
N GLN A 273 26.61 2.15 -26.48
CA GLN A 273 25.87 0.93 -26.79
C GLN A 273 24.47 0.97 -26.15
N LEU A 274 24.39 1.41 -24.89
CA LEU A 274 23.15 1.53 -24.15
C LEU A 274 22.16 2.49 -24.83
N SER A 275 22.61 3.60 -25.38
CA SER A 275 21.77 4.61 -26.06
C SER A 275 21.09 4.11 -27.34
N ARG A 276 21.43 2.91 -27.82
CA ARG A 276 20.70 2.25 -28.92
C ARG A 276 19.35 1.65 -28.47
N PHE A 277 19.17 1.48 -27.17
CA PHE A 277 17.94 0.95 -26.58
C PHE A 277 17.08 2.08 -26.01
N ARG A 278 15.76 2.00 -26.22
CA ARG A 278 14.81 2.95 -25.65
C ARG A 278 14.75 2.87 -24.13
N PHE A 279 14.95 1.67 -23.58
CA PHE A 279 15.05 1.42 -22.15
C PHE A 279 16.29 0.62 -21.83
N GLY A 280 16.98 1.03 -20.79
CA GLY A 280 18.17 0.34 -20.28
C GLY A 280 18.46 0.72 -18.83
N LEU A 281 19.32 -0.09 -18.22
CA LEU A 281 19.82 0.11 -16.87
C LEU A 281 21.30 0.46 -16.97
N VAL A 282 21.75 1.45 -16.26
CA VAL A 282 23.13 1.89 -16.18
C VAL A 282 23.65 1.80 -14.75
N HIS A 283 24.82 1.23 -14.60
CA HIS A 283 25.62 1.23 -13.38
C HIS A 283 26.80 2.17 -13.59
N ALA A 284 26.91 3.20 -12.77
CA ALA A 284 27.94 4.21 -12.94
C ALA A 284 28.37 4.81 -11.60
N ARG A 285 29.60 5.34 -11.56
CA ARG A 285 30.04 6.27 -10.52
C ARG A 285 29.90 7.67 -11.05
N ILE A 286 29.17 8.52 -10.31
CA ILE A 286 28.79 9.83 -10.78
C ILE A 286 29.04 10.84 -9.67
N GLU A 287 29.67 11.97 -10.03
CA GLU A 287 29.76 13.15 -9.20
C GLU A 287 28.87 14.24 -9.77
N PHE A 288 28.02 14.85 -8.94
CA PHE A 288 26.97 15.74 -9.42
C PHE A 288 26.52 16.76 -8.37
N MET A 289 25.92 17.85 -8.84
CA MET A 289 25.31 18.90 -8.02
C MET A 289 24.03 19.41 -8.67
N LEU A 290 22.97 19.63 -7.88
CA LEU A 290 21.70 20.16 -8.35
C LEU A 290 21.90 21.58 -8.93
N LYS A 291 21.37 21.83 -10.12
CA LYS A 291 21.35 23.13 -10.75
C LYS A 291 20.48 24.12 -9.97
N LYS A 292 20.83 25.42 -10.03
CA LYS A 292 20.00 26.46 -9.41
C LYS A 292 18.61 26.50 -10.05
N HIS A 293 17.59 26.74 -9.23
CA HIS A 293 16.18 26.79 -9.66
C HIS A 293 15.66 25.49 -10.29
N HIS A 294 16.21 24.34 -9.89
CA HIS A 294 15.74 23.03 -10.27
C HIS A 294 15.24 22.24 -9.05
N MET A 295 14.27 21.34 -9.27
CA MET A 295 13.86 20.37 -8.26
C MET A 295 14.70 19.10 -8.36
N PRO A 296 15.11 18.50 -7.22
CA PRO A 296 15.86 17.25 -7.26
C PRO A 296 14.98 16.11 -7.78
N THR A 297 15.54 15.29 -8.66
CA THR A 297 14.83 14.15 -9.28
C THR A 297 15.30 12.79 -8.76
N LEU A 298 16.51 12.73 -8.21
CA LEU A 298 17.13 11.48 -7.78
C LEU A 298 16.78 11.15 -6.33
N LEU A 299 15.88 10.20 -6.13
CA LEU A 299 15.46 9.69 -4.82
C LEU A 299 16.57 8.81 -4.20
N LYS A 300 16.94 9.09 -2.94
CA LYS A 300 17.86 8.25 -2.15
C LYS A 300 17.17 6.94 -1.77
N LYS A 301 17.84 5.81 -1.98
CA LYS A 301 17.36 4.50 -1.52
C LYS A 301 17.44 4.40 0.01
N GLY A 302 16.32 4.00 0.63
CA GLY A 302 16.24 3.90 2.09
C GLY A 302 16.10 5.24 2.84
N GLY A 303 16.05 6.37 2.12
CA GLY A 303 15.78 7.67 2.71
C GLY A 303 14.40 7.72 3.38
N LEU A 304 14.31 8.36 4.56
CA LEU A 304 13.06 8.56 5.25
C LEU A 304 12.41 9.86 4.78
N TYR A 305 11.18 9.80 4.26
CA TYR A 305 10.40 10.99 3.88
C TYR A 305 10.21 12.01 5.02
N SER A 306 10.35 11.57 6.26
CA SER A 306 10.24 12.44 7.44
C SER A 306 11.46 13.29 7.74
N SER A 307 12.63 12.98 7.16
CA SER A 307 13.90 13.67 7.47
C SER A 307 14.22 14.84 6.53
N GLY A 308 13.43 15.07 5.48
CA GLY A 308 13.75 16.04 4.43
C GLY A 308 14.90 15.62 3.50
N ASP A 309 15.60 14.54 3.83
CA ASP A 309 16.81 14.05 3.13
C ASP A 309 16.49 12.88 2.17
N SER A 310 15.31 12.93 1.53
CA SER A 310 14.85 11.87 0.63
C SER A 310 15.46 11.95 -0.76
N TYR A 311 16.06 13.08 -1.14
CA TYR A 311 16.60 13.34 -2.48
C TYR A 311 18.05 13.80 -2.41
N TYR A 312 18.82 13.45 -3.43
CA TYR A 312 20.16 13.97 -3.60
C TYR A 312 20.10 15.43 -4.08
N ILE A 313 20.74 16.32 -3.34
CA ILE A 313 21.06 17.70 -3.78
C ILE A 313 22.45 17.72 -4.43
N SER A 314 23.38 16.96 -3.89
CA SER A 314 24.72 16.73 -4.43
C SER A 314 25.21 15.36 -4.04
N SER A 315 26.22 14.88 -4.71
CA SER A 315 27.04 13.76 -4.23
C SER A 315 28.09 14.26 -3.24
N GLU A 316 28.43 13.42 -2.26
CA GLU A 316 29.60 13.63 -1.39
C GLU A 316 30.81 12.92 -2.01
N GLY A 317 31.45 13.56 -3.02
CA GLY A 317 32.38 12.89 -3.91
C GLY A 317 31.64 12.07 -4.96
N THR A 318 32.11 10.85 -5.23
CA THR A 318 31.53 9.98 -6.28
C THR A 318 30.53 9.00 -5.68
N GLU A 319 29.28 9.01 -6.15
CA GLU A 319 28.22 8.05 -5.79
C GLU A 319 28.15 6.91 -6.80
N GLU A 320 28.08 5.67 -6.34
CA GLU A 320 27.87 4.50 -7.17
C GLU A 320 26.38 4.16 -7.27
N LEU A 321 25.80 4.32 -8.46
CA LEU A 321 24.36 4.30 -8.69
C LEU A 321 23.96 3.31 -9.79
N TRP A 322 22.85 2.60 -9.55
CA TRP A 322 22.05 1.98 -10.60
C TRP A 322 20.88 2.89 -10.94
N LEU A 323 20.74 3.23 -12.22
CA LEU A 323 19.68 4.09 -12.76
C LEU A 323 19.06 3.46 -14.01
N SER A 324 17.79 3.75 -14.28
CA SER A 324 17.29 3.64 -15.64
C SER A 324 17.89 4.76 -16.50
N ASN A 325 18.02 4.52 -17.80
CA ASN A 325 18.42 5.59 -18.71
C ASN A 325 17.45 6.78 -18.71
N LEU A 326 16.18 6.55 -18.34
CA LEU A 326 15.16 7.58 -18.17
C LEU A 326 15.42 8.45 -16.93
N ASP A 327 15.73 7.83 -15.79
CA ASP A 327 16.11 8.59 -14.58
C ASP A 327 17.47 9.29 -14.76
N TYR A 328 18.40 8.69 -15.50
CA TYR A 328 19.66 9.33 -15.86
C TYR A 328 19.43 10.57 -16.75
N MET A 329 18.51 10.50 -17.72
CA MET A 329 18.11 11.65 -18.54
C MET A 329 17.52 12.78 -17.68
N LEU A 330 16.67 12.46 -16.69
CA LEU A 330 16.18 13.45 -15.72
C LEU A 330 17.32 14.04 -14.88
N MET A 331 18.30 13.21 -14.53
CA MET A 331 19.48 13.69 -13.83
C MET A 331 20.28 14.69 -14.68
N GLU A 332 20.50 14.44 -15.95
CA GLU A 332 21.19 15.38 -16.87
C GLU A 332 20.43 16.71 -17.03
N ARG A 333 19.08 16.68 -16.96
CA ARG A 333 18.28 17.92 -16.99
C ARG A 333 18.52 18.79 -15.76
N HIS A 334 18.54 18.18 -14.57
CA HIS A 334 18.45 18.89 -13.30
C HIS A 334 19.77 19.03 -12.55
N TYR A 335 20.80 18.27 -12.90
CA TYR A 335 22.08 18.30 -12.21
C TYR A 335 23.22 18.65 -13.18
N ASP A 336 24.21 19.35 -12.65
CA ASP A 336 25.53 19.47 -13.29
C ASP A 336 26.28 18.17 -13.00
N ILE A 337 26.63 17.41 -14.02
CA ILE A 337 27.40 16.16 -13.92
C ILE A 337 28.87 16.55 -13.96
N LEU A 338 29.57 16.43 -12.83
CA LEU A 338 30.96 16.81 -12.67
C LEU A 338 31.92 15.70 -13.12
N SER A 339 31.55 14.44 -12.84
CA SER A 339 32.28 13.28 -13.36
C SER A 339 31.32 12.11 -13.62
N PHE A 340 31.67 11.25 -14.57
CA PHE A 340 30.90 10.06 -14.93
C PHE A 340 31.83 8.93 -15.36
N GLU A 341 31.78 7.81 -14.61
CA GLU A 341 32.46 6.57 -14.93
C GLU A 341 31.43 5.46 -15.17
N TYR A 342 31.35 4.97 -16.39
CA TYR A 342 30.49 3.85 -16.73
C TYR A 342 31.09 2.53 -16.20
N LEU A 343 30.36 1.77 -15.42
CA LEU A 343 30.79 0.49 -14.85
C LEU A 343 30.19 -0.70 -15.60
N ASP A 344 28.85 -0.71 -15.78
CA ASP A 344 28.10 -1.77 -16.46
C ASP A 344 26.74 -1.26 -16.94
N GLY A 345 26.04 -2.02 -17.77
CA GLY A 345 24.68 -1.70 -18.15
C GLY A 345 24.02 -2.73 -19.04
N TYR A 346 22.69 -2.64 -19.09
CA TYR A 346 21.84 -3.60 -19.79
C TYR A 346 20.77 -2.88 -20.60
N GLY A 347 20.73 -3.12 -21.91
CA GLY A 347 19.68 -2.64 -22.80
C GLY A 347 18.56 -3.66 -22.96
N PHE A 348 17.35 -3.19 -23.18
CA PHE A 348 16.18 -4.04 -23.36
C PHE A 348 15.44 -3.68 -24.66
N TYR A 349 14.93 -4.69 -25.36
CA TYR A 349 13.91 -4.46 -26.36
C TYR A 349 12.64 -3.95 -25.69
N THR A 350 11.86 -3.13 -26.41
CA THR A 350 10.68 -2.50 -25.82
C THR A 350 9.45 -2.63 -26.70
N SER A 351 8.28 -2.69 -26.06
CA SER A 351 6.98 -2.69 -26.71
C SER A 351 5.98 -1.83 -25.94
N ASN A 352 5.09 -1.16 -26.65
CA ASN A 352 3.96 -0.44 -26.07
C ASN A 352 2.62 -1.17 -26.28
N LYS A 353 2.66 -2.47 -26.60
CA LYS A 353 1.46 -3.29 -26.89
C LYS A 353 1.16 -4.34 -25.83
N MET A 354 2.12 -4.63 -24.94
CA MET A 354 2.01 -5.75 -24.01
C MET A 354 0.81 -5.66 -23.06
N PHE A 355 0.45 -4.46 -22.63
CA PHE A 355 -0.62 -4.24 -21.63
C PHE A 355 -1.86 -3.56 -22.21
N THR A 356 -1.86 -3.15 -23.47
CA THR A 356 -2.92 -2.33 -24.08
C THR A 356 -4.32 -2.93 -23.89
N ALA A 357 -4.50 -4.20 -24.28
CA ALA A 357 -5.82 -4.85 -24.18
C ALA A 357 -6.32 -4.97 -22.74
N TYR A 358 -5.41 -5.25 -21.80
CA TYR A 358 -5.74 -5.32 -20.38
C TYR A 358 -6.17 -3.95 -19.82
N ILE A 359 -5.39 -2.91 -20.08
CA ILE A 359 -5.67 -1.56 -19.59
C ILE A 359 -6.96 -1.02 -20.21
N ASP A 360 -7.16 -1.18 -21.52
CA ASP A 360 -8.38 -0.72 -22.21
C ASP A 360 -9.63 -1.38 -21.65
N LYS A 361 -9.58 -2.68 -21.38
CA LYS A 361 -10.68 -3.43 -20.75
C LYS A 361 -11.08 -2.85 -19.41
N TRP A 362 -10.12 -2.67 -18.48
CA TRP A 362 -10.41 -2.23 -17.12
C TRP A 362 -10.69 -0.73 -17.04
N TYR A 363 -10.06 0.07 -17.92
CA TYR A 363 -10.33 1.50 -17.98
C TYR A 363 -11.74 1.79 -18.53
N SER A 364 -12.17 1.08 -19.55
CA SER A 364 -13.54 1.19 -20.08
C SER A 364 -14.59 0.82 -19.03
N LYS A 365 -14.36 -0.25 -18.26
CA LYS A 365 -15.23 -0.64 -17.14
C LYS A 365 -15.30 0.46 -16.08
N LYS A 366 -14.14 0.99 -15.64
CA LYS A 366 -14.06 2.07 -14.65
C LYS A 366 -14.90 3.31 -15.04
N GLN A 367 -15.08 3.58 -16.34
CA GLN A 367 -15.87 4.73 -16.81
C GLN A 367 -17.39 4.52 -16.66
N VAL A 368 -17.86 3.28 -16.73
CA VAL A 368 -19.30 2.94 -16.72
C VAL A 368 -19.75 2.33 -15.39
N ASP A 369 -18.88 1.59 -14.72
CA ASP A 369 -19.19 0.92 -13.46
C ASP A 369 -19.33 1.91 -12.29
N LYS A 370 -20.17 1.55 -11.33
CA LYS A 370 -20.46 2.37 -10.16
C LYS A 370 -20.14 1.59 -8.88
N LEU A 371 -20.03 2.33 -7.76
CA LEU A 371 -19.86 1.77 -6.42
C LEU A 371 -18.72 0.73 -6.34
N GLY A 372 -18.97 -0.41 -5.68
CA GLY A 372 -17.99 -1.47 -5.46
C GLY A 372 -17.31 -1.99 -6.73
N LYS A 373 -18.05 -2.12 -7.84
CA LYS A 373 -17.47 -2.52 -9.14
C LYS A 373 -16.38 -1.57 -9.62
N LYS A 374 -16.63 -0.27 -9.52
CA LYS A 374 -15.63 0.77 -9.85
C LYS A 374 -14.39 0.69 -8.98
N GLN A 375 -14.52 0.27 -7.70
CA GLN A 375 -13.36 0.03 -6.85
C GLN A 375 -12.52 -1.16 -7.33
N VAL A 376 -13.17 -2.25 -7.75
CA VAL A 376 -12.48 -3.40 -8.37
C VAL A 376 -11.71 -2.96 -9.61
N ASP A 377 -12.33 -2.19 -10.49
CA ASP A 377 -11.67 -1.71 -11.71
C ASP A 377 -10.43 -0.85 -11.40
N LYS A 378 -10.52 0.01 -10.37
CA LYS A 378 -9.37 0.79 -9.89
C LYS A 378 -8.24 -0.12 -9.38
N PHE A 379 -8.57 -1.17 -8.61
CA PHE A 379 -7.55 -2.12 -8.13
C PHE A 379 -6.90 -2.88 -9.28
N MET A 380 -7.68 -3.37 -10.24
CA MET A 380 -7.16 -4.07 -11.41
C MET A 380 -6.20 -3.18 -12.22
N LEU A 381 -6.51 -1.90 -12.36
CA LEU A 381 -5.66 -0.94 -13.07
C LEU A 381 -4.37 -0.63 -12.30
N ASN A 382 -4.49 -0.26 -11.02
CA ASN A 382 -3.36 0.34 -10.28
C ASN A 382 -2.41 -0.69 -9.65
N CYS A 383 -2.88 -1.93 -9.40
CA CYS A 383 -2.09 -2.92 -8.67
C CYS A 383 -1.21 -3.81 -9.57
N LEU A 384 -1.41 -3.78 -10.90
CA LEU A 384 -0.70 -4.69 -11.80
C LEU A 384 0.82 -4.42 -11.83
N TYR A 385 1.24 -3.16 -12.01
CA TYR A 385 2.66 -2.83 -12.14
C TYR A 385 3.47 -3.22 -10.91
N GLY A 386 2.90 -3.00 -9.72
CA GLY A 386 3.55 -3.29 -8.45
C GLY A 386 3.89 -4.77 -8.28
N LYS A 387 3.14 -5.66 -8.94
CA LYS A 387 3.43 -7.10 -8.91
C LYS A 387 4.74 -7.44 -9.63
N PHE A 388 5.06 -6.76 -10.72
CA PHE A 388 6.35 -6.88 -11.41
C PHE A 388 7.53 -6.40 -10.55
N GLY A 389 7.30 -5.46 -9.63
CA GLY A 389 8.29 -4.95 -8.68
C GLY A 389 8.41 -5.76 -7.37
N THR A 390 7.72 -6.90 -7.26
CA THR A 390 7.84 -7.79 -6.08
C THR A 390 9.27 -8.29 -5.92
N ASP A 391 9.80 -8.26 -4.68
CA ASP A 391 11.14 -8.74 -4.40
C ASP A 391 11.25 -10.25 -4.58
N ALA A 392 12.32 -10.70 -5.23
CA ALA A 392 12.63 -12.10 -5.39
C ALA A 392 13.19 -12.70 -4.09
N MET A 393 13.87 -11.90 -3.27
CA MET A 393 14.36 -12.30 -1.95
C MET A 393 13.40 -11.83 -0.88
N LYS A 394 12.85 -12.76 -0.13
CA LYS A 394 11.87 -12.45 0.94
C LYS A 394 12.27 -13.08 2.25
N ARG A 395 12.00 -12.39 3.32
CA ARG A 395 11.99 -12.92 4.67
C ARG A 395 10.62 -12.74 5.28
N GLN A 396 10.32 -13.54 6.26
CA GLN A 396 9.07 -13.52 7.00
C GLN A 396 9.33 -13.24 8.47
N LYS A 397 8.29 -12.79 9.16
CA LYS A 397 8.26 -12.81 10.63
C LYS A 397 7.61 -14.11 11.07
N VAL A 398 8.30 -14.87 11.88
CA VAL A 398 7.77 -16.07 12.55
C VAL A 398 7.48 -15.75 14.01
N VAL A 399 6.43 -16.36 14.54
CA VAL A 399 5.97 -16.11 15.90
C VAL A 399 6.59 -17.10 16.88
N TYR A 400 6.83 -16.62 18.11
CA TYR A 400 7.18 -17.44 19.27
C TYR A 400 6.53 -16.88 20.52
N TYR A 401 6.49 -17.66 21.60
CA TYR A 401 5.85 -17.28 22.85
C TYR A 401 6.89 -17.17 23.93
N GLU A 402 6.94 -16.05 24.61
CA GLU A 402 7.89 -15.79 25.69
C GLU A 402 7.27 -14.82 26.70
N ASP A 403 7.41 -15.11 27.98
CA ASP A 403 6.87 -14.31 29.09
C ASP A 403 5.35 -14.07 29.01
N GLY A 404 4.60 -15.02 28.47
CA GLY A 404 3.16 -14.88 28.30
C GLY A 404 2.73 -13.96 27.17
N ILE A 405 3.63 -13.60 26.25
CA ILE A 405 3.37 -12.66 25.16
C ILE A 405 3.85 -13.25 23.83
N VAL A 406 3.07 -13.04 22.77
CA VAL A 406 3.46 -13.37 21.40
C VAL A 406 4.51 -12.39 20.89
N LYS A 407 5.69 -12.90 20.58
CA LYS A 407 6.82 -12.14 20.02
C LYS A 407 7.14 -12.59 18.59
N PHE A 408 8.02 -11.87 17.89
CA PHE A 408 8.38 -12.14 16.49
C PHE A 408 9.90 -12.15 16.34
N LYS A 409 10.36 -13.03 15.44
CA LYS A 409 11.73 -13.01 14.91
C LYS A 409 11.69 -13.12 13.38
N TYR A 410 12.72 -12.62 12.72
CA TYR A 410 12.85 -12.77 11.28
C TYR A 410 13.37 -14.16 10.90
N THR A 411 12.91 -14.67 9.78
CA THR A 411 13.61 -15.77 9.07
C THR A 411 14.81 -15.20 8.32
N ASP A 412 15.67 -16.08 7.83
CA ASP A 412 16.62 -15.74 6.80
C ASP A 412 15.90 -15.34 5.51
N TYR A 413 16.62 -14.67 4.61
CA TYR A 413 16.09 -14.39 3.28
C TYR A 413 16.03 -15.68 2.46
N GLU A 414 14.89 -15.92 1.85
CA GLU A 414 14.64 -17.06 0.97
C GLU A 414 14.22 -16.57 -0.41
N GLU A 415 14.63 -17.29 -1.43
CA GLU A 415 14.20 -17.05 -2.79
C GLU A 415 12.70 -17.34 -2.95
N SER A 416 12.01 -16.46 -3.63
CA SER A 416 10.57 -16.58 -3.90
C SER A 416 10.28 -16.47 -5.40
N THR A 417 9.02 -16.50 -5.78
CA THR A 417 8.61 -16.30 -7.17
C THR A 417 9.21 -15.01 -7.73
N HIS A 418 9.94 -15.11 -8.83
CA HIS A 418 10.52 -13.98 -9.54
C HIS A 418 9.47 -13.35 -10.45
N TYR A 419 9.50 -12.04 -10.50
CA TYR A 419 8.73 -11.24 -11.44
C TYR A 419 9.69 -10.42 -12.30
N TYR A 420 9.24 -10.01 -13.47
CA TYR A 420 10.07 -9.27 -14.42
C TYR A 420 10.28 -7.82 -14.00
N LEU A 421 11.20 -7.59 -13.08
CA LEU A 421 11.51 -6.29 -12.44
C LEU A 421 11.72 -5.13 -13.42
N PRO A 422 12.33 -5.30 -14.63
CA PRO A 422 12.52 -4.20 -15.56
C PRO A 422 11.25 -3.44 -15.93
N VAL A 423 10.09 -4.12 -16.01
CA VAL A 423 8.80 -3.46 -16.24
C VAL A 423 8.46 -2.49 -15.11
N ALA A 424 8.64 -2.89 -13.84
CA ALA A 424 8.32 -2.03 -12.71
C ALA A 424 9.24 -0.81 -12.65
N ILE A 425 10.54 -0.97 -12.94
CA ILE A 425 11.49 0.13 -13.03
C ILE A 425 11.07 1.10 -14.14
N ALA A 426 10.77 0.59 -15.32
CA ALA A 426 10.35 1.44 -16.45
C ALA A 426 9.07 2.23 -16.14
N VAL A 427 8.07 1.57 -15.52
CA VAL A 427 6.79 2.23 -15.17
C VAL A 427 7.01 3.39 -14.22
N THR A 428 7.81 3.23 -13.18
CA THR A 428 8.09 4.33 -12.24
C THR A 428 8.97 5.42 -12.86
N SER A 429 9.96 5.06 -13.69
CA SER A 429 10.82 6.05 -14.38
C SER A 429 10.04 6.90 -15.37
N TYR A 430 9.13 6.32 -16.16
CA TYR A 430 8.22 7.10 -17.01
C TYR A 430 7.27 8.00 -16.19
N ALA A 431 6.79 7.51 -15.04
CA ALA A 431 5.98 8.33 -14.14
C ALA A 431 6.78 9.55 -13.60
N HIS A 432 8.08 9.37 -13.29
CA HIS A 432 8.95 10.49 -12.89
C HIS A 432 9.03 11.55 -13.98
N ILE A 433 9.13 11.15 -15.26
CA ILE A 433 9.14 12.10 -16.40
C ILE A 433 7.82 12.85 -16.51
N ILE A 434 6.67 12.15 -16.39
CA ILE A 434 5.35 12.79 -16.47
C ILE A 434 5.19 13.88 -15.39
N ILE A 435 5.62 13.59 -14.16
CA ILE A 435 5.58 14.57 -13.06
C ILE A 435 6.59 15.69 -13.28
N ASP A 436 7.76 15.39 -13.82
CA ASP A 436 8.79 16.37 -14.12
C ASP A 436 8.34 17.35 -15.20
N ASP A 437 7.82 16.83 -16.31
CA ASP A 437 7.29 17.65 -17.41
C ASP A 437 6.13 18.56 -16.92
N ALA A 438 5.32 18.08 -15.95
CA ALA A 438 4.27 18.89 -15.34
C ALA A 438 4.84 20.00 -14.43
N ILE A 439 5.88 19.71 -13.65
CA ILE A 439 6.57 20.73 -12.83
C ILE A 439 7.22 21.77 -13.73
N GLU A 440 7.87 21.34 -14.81
CA GLU A 440 8.45 22.29 -15.78
C GLU A 440 7.38 23.15 -16.45
N SER A 441 6.20 22.59 -16.77
CA SER A 441 5.11 23.34 -17.43
C SER A 441 4.54 24.47 -16.58
N VAL A 442 4.48 24.30 -15.25
CA VAL A 442 4.06 25.35 -14.32
C VAL A 442 5.22 26.28 -13.92
N GLY A 443 6.45 25.84 -14.08
CA GLY A 443 7.68 26.53 -13.70
C GLY A 443 8.05 26.38 -12.23
N TYR A 444 9.35 26.37 -11.95
CA TYR A 444 9.92 26.21 -10.61
C TYR A 444 9.30 27.18 -9.57
N GLU A 445 9.12 28.45 -9.98
CA GLU A 445 8.59 29.52 -9.12
C GLU A 445 7.10 29.29 -8.73
N ASN A 446 6.36 28.49 -9.49
CA ASN A 446 4.95 28.22 -9.24
C ASN A 446 4.69 26.82 -8.67
N PHE A 447 5.68 25.95 -8.72
CA PHE A 447 5.57 24.59 -8.17
C PHE A 447 5.52 24.62 -6.64
N VAL A 448 4.50 23.98 -6.06
CA VAL A 448 4.31 23.94 -4.60
C VAL A 448 4.59 22.55 -4.03
N TYR A 449 3.98 21.50 -4.62
CA TYR A 449 4.01 20.15 -4.09
C TYR A 449 3.73 19.10 -5.17
N CYS A 450 4.30 17.92 -5.02
CA CYS A 450 3.87 16.73 -5.77
C CYS A 450 3.84 15.48 -4.89
N ASP A 451 2.94 14.54 -5.22
CA ASP A 451 2.91 13.22 -4.61
C ASP A 451 2.45 12.18 -5.63
N THR A 452 3.39 11.38 -6.11
CA THR A 452 3.21 10.24 -6.99
C THR A 452 2.58 10.61 -8.34
N ASP A 453 1.31 10.95 -8.38
CA ASP A 453 0.49 11.25 -9.57
C ASP A 453 -0.21 12.61 -9.49
N SER A 454 0.12 13.42 -8.49
CA SER A 454 -0.42 14.78 -8.34
C SER A 454 0.63 15.87 -8.35
N VAL A 455 0.25 17.05 -8.86
CA VAL A 455 1.05 18.29 -8.85
C VAL A 455 0.18 19.42 -8.36
N HIS A 456 0.69 20.18 -7.38
CA HIS A 456 0.05 21.37 -6.82
C HIS A 456 0.86 22.59 -7.21
N ALA A 457 0.23 23.60 -7.76
CA ALA A 457 0.90 24.78 -8.31
C ALA A 457 0.08 26.07 -8.14
N LEU A 458 0.77 27.21 -8.16
CA LEU A 458 0.15 28.54 -8.15
C LEU A 458 -0.28 29.00 -9.56
N ALA A 459 0.34 28.45 -10.60
CA ALA A 459 -0.01 28.73 -12.00
C ALA A 459 -0.91 27.64 -12.60
N ASP A 460 -1.49 27.93 -13.76
CA ASP A 460 -2.16 26.93 -14.58
C ASP A 460 -1.14 26.02 -15.26
N MET A 461 -1.46 24.73 -15.29
CA MET A 461 -0.75 23.74 -16.09
C MET A 461 -1.08 23.94 -17.58
N GLY A 462 -0.15 23.61 -18.47
CA GLY A 462 -0.36 23.71 -19.92
C GLY A 462 -1.67 23.05 -20.37
N ALA A 463 -2.45 23.76 -21.19
CA ALA A 463 -3.80 23.34 -21.58
C ALA A 463 -3.81 21.99 -22.32
N ASP A 464 -2.73 21.64 -23.01
CA ASP A 464 -2.54 20.36 -23.70
C ASP A 464 -2.31 19.19 -22.75
N MET A 465 -1.89 19.46 -21.49
CA MET A 465 -1.69 18.44 -20.45
C MET A 465 -2.96 18.14 -19.67
N VAL A 466 -4.00 18.99 -19.72
CA VAL A 466 -5.17 18.92 -18.86
C VAL A 466 -6.38 18.38 -19.61
N ASP A 467 -7.01 17.32 -19.07
CA ASP A 467 -8.30 16.78 -19.52
C ASP A 467 -8.97 16.05 -18.36
N GLN A 468 -10.28 16.23 -18.19
CA GLN A 468 -11.04 15.68 -17.05
C GLN A 468 -11.16 14.15 -17.07
N LYS A 469 -11.03 13.49 -18.23
CA LYS A 469 -11.33 12.06 -18.41
C LYS A 469 -10.26 11.28 -19.17
N ALA A 470 -9.47 11.93 -20.02
CA ALA A 470 -8.51 11.22 -20.86
C ALA A 470 -7.41 10.56 -20.01
N LEU A 471 -7.14 9.29 -20.31
CA LEU A 471 -6.12 8.49 -19.62
C LEU A 471 -4.74 9.17 -19.72
N GLY A 472 -4.09 9.40 -18.58
CA GLY A 472 -2.76 10.01 -18.50
C GLY A 472 -2.71 11.53 -18.58
N LYS A 473 -3.86 12.19 -18.79
CA LYS A 473 -3.95 13.64 -18.68
C LYS A 473 -4.18 14.06 -17.23
N PHE A 474 -3.74 15.25 -16.89
CA PHE A 474 -4.00 15.85 -15.60
C PHE A 474 -5.44 16.36 -15.53
N LYS A 475 -6.07 16.14 -14.40
CA LYS A 475 -7.39 16.64 -14.07
C LYS A 475 -7.23 17.70 -12.98
N LEU A 476 -7.80 18.89 -13.16
CA LEU A 476 -7.91 19.86 -12.08
C LEU A 476 -8.96 19.35 -11.07
N GLU A 477 -8.49 19.03 -9.86
CA GLU A 477 -9.34 18.51 -8.79
C GLU A 477 -9.95 19.59 -7.91
N GLY A 478 -9.27 20.73 -7.77
CA GLY A 478 -9.74 21.86 -6.97
C GLY A 478 -8.73 22.99 -6.90
N ILE A 479 -9.19 24.11 -6.33
CA ILE A 479 -8.38 25.30 -6.06
C ILE A 479 -8.52 25.61 -4.57
N GLU A 480 -7.41 25.57 -3.87
CA GLU A 480 -7.35 25.78 -2.43
C GLU A 480 -7.41 27.28 -2.12
N SER A 481 -8.42 27.68 -1.32
CA SER A 481 -8.51 29.06 -0.85
C SER A 481 -7.33 29.42 0.05
N MET A 482 -6.91 28.47 0.90
CA MET A 482 -5.68 28.51 1.70
C MET A 482 -5.07 27.13 1.85
N SER A 483 -3.74 27.07 1.94
CA SER A 483 -3.02 25.82 2.18
C SER A 483 -1.66 26.08 2.84
N LYS A 484 -1.11 25.05 3.50
CA LYS A 484 0.22 25.06 4.09
C LYS A 484 0.85 23.68 3.96
N TYR A 485 1.99 23.61 3.28
CA TYR A 485 2.74 22.38 3.04
C TYR A 485 3.95 22.33 3.97
N VAL A 486 3.92 21.43 4.95
CA VAL A 486 4.97 21.34 5.99
C VAL A 486 6.11 20.42 5.53
N ARG A 487 5.77 19.25 5.03
CA ARG A 487 6.69 18.26 4.46
C ARG A 487 5.95 17.27 3.56
N GLN A 488 6.69 16.33 2.99
CA GLN A 488 6.09 15.24 2.21
C GLN A 488 4.99 14.54 3.02
N LYS A 489 3.83 14.34 2.38
CA LYS A 489 2.63 13.71 2.97
C LYS A 489 2.16 14.38 4.28
N CYS A 490 2.44 15.68 4.43
CA CYS A 490 2.01 16.46 5.59
C CYS A 490 1.70 17.92 5.20
N TYR A 491 0.40 18.21 5.03
CA TYR A 491 -0.08 19.54 4.64
C TYR A 491 -1.54 19.76 5.05
N LEU A 492 -1.94 21.03 5.07
CA LEU A 492 -3.31 21.50 5.28
C LEU A 492 -3.85 22.11 3.99
N THR A 493 -5.13 21.89 3.74
CA THR A 493 -5.88 22.60 2.68
C THR A 493 -7.20 23.11 3.21
N TYR A 494 -7.62 24.29 2.76
CA TYR A 494 -8.91 24.89 3.03
C TYR A 494 -9.58 25.22 1.70
N GLU A 495 -10.71 24.61 1.44
CA GLU A 495 -11.48 24.73 0.21
C GLU A 495 -12.98 24.62 0.49
N GLY A 496 -13.81 25.48 -0.11
CA GLY A 496 -15.26 25.44 0.02
C GLY A 496 -15.78 25.54 1.46
N GLY A 497 -15.06 26.25 2.34
CA GLY A 497 -15.45 26.38 3.75
C GLY A 497 -15.00 25.21 4.64
N SER A 498 -14.32 24.21 4.09
CA SER A 498 -13.88 23.01 4.83
C SER A 498 -12.35 22.91 4.89
N MET A 499 -11.84 22.61 6.08
CA MET A 499 -10.42 22.32 6.29
C MET A 499 -10.17 20.81 6.20
N LYS A 500 -9.06 20.44 5.55
CA LYS A 500 -8.61 19.06 5.45
C LYS A 500 -7.14 18.95 5.83
N ILE A 501 -6.83 17.94 6.65
CA ILE A 501 -5.45 17.55 7.00
C ILE A 501 -5.05 16.33 6.18
N THR A 502 -3.96 16.43 5.44
CA THR A 502 -3.22 15.28 4.92
C THR A 502 -1.96 15.15 5.75
N CYS A 503 -1.86 14.12 6.58
CA CYS A 503 -0.66 13.89 7.39
C CYS A 503 -0.47 12.39 7.62
N ALA A 504 0.63 11.86 7.07
CA ALA A 504 0.98 10.45 7.24
C ALA A 504 1.20 10.13 8.73
N GLY A 505 0.53 9.07 9.21
CA GLY A 505 0.62 8.63 10.60
C GLY A 505 -0.41 9.28 11.55
N MET A 506 -1.22 10.23 11.08
CA MET A 506 -2.36 10.80 11.81
C MET A 506 -3.65 10.11 11.37
N SER A 507 -4.44 9.60 12.32
CA SER A 507 -5.75 8.97 12.02
C SER A 507 -6.81 10.02 11.66
N GLU A 508 -7.90 9.61 11.02
CA GLU A 508 -8.99 10.55 10.66
C GLU A 508 -9.63 11.16 11.92
N ASP A 509 -9.78 10.38 12.99
CA ASP A 509 -10.34 10.87 14.25
C ASP A 509 -9.45 11.95 14.88
N MET A 510 -8.13 11.75 14.86
CA MET A 510 -7.17 12.78 15.28
C MET A 510 -7.25 14.03 14.42
N LYS A 511 -7.37 13.89 13.10
CA LYS A 511 -7.50 15.02 12.18
C LYS A 511 -8.76 15.82 12.47
N SER A 512 -9.90 15.14 12.68
CA SER A 512 -11.16 15.77 13.04
C SER A 512 -11.05 16.53 14.37
N ALA A 513 -10.51 15.90 15.42
CA ALA A 513 -10.32 16.53 16.73
C ALA A 513 -9.39 17.75 16.67
N VAL A 514 -8.32 17.68 15.88
CA VAL A 514 -7.40 18.81 15.66
C VAL A 514 -8.11 19.97 14.93
N ILE A 515 -8.89 19.67 13.89
CA ILE A 515 -9.65 20.70 13.16
C ILE A 515 -10.69 21.35 14.09
N GLU A 516 -11.41 20.58 14.87
CA GLU A 516 -12.39 21.09 15.85
C GLU A 516 -11.73 21.98 16.90
N THR A 517 -10.55 21.58 17.39
CA THR A 517 -9.83 22.32 18.44
C THR A 517 -9.29 23.66 17.95
N TYR A 518 -8.68 23.67 16.77
CA TYR A 518 -7.92 24.82 16.29
C TYR A 518 -8.63 25.64 15.21
N GLY A 519 -9.56 25.07 14.45
CA GLY A 519 -10.19 25.74 13.31
C GLY A 519 -9.18 26.40 12.38
N MET A 520 -9.43 27.64 11.98
CA MET A 520 -8.54 28.41 11.08
C MET A 520 -7.18 28.76 11.69
N SER A 521 -7.06 28.79 13.05
CA SER A 521 -5.77 29.05 13.71
C SER A 521 -4.75 27.93 13.47
N LEU A 522 -5.22 26.76 13.02
CA LEU A 522 -4.36 25.63 12.69
C LEU A 522 -3.31 25.98 11.63
N LEU A 523 -3.62 26.83 10.66
CA LEU A 523 -2.67 27.33 9.64
C LEU A 523 -1.41 27.96 10.26
N GLY A 524 -1.56 28.59 11.43
CA GLY A 524 -0.44 29.21 12.15
C GLY A 524 0.43 28.22 12.92
N VAL A 525 -0.17 27.17 13.49
CA VAL A 525 0.52 26.26 14.43
C VAL A 525 0.90 24.91 13.85
N PHE A 526 0.28 24.49 12.74
CA PHE A 526 0.59 23.20 12.10
C PHE A 526 1.92 23.25 11.37
N ASP A 527 2.96 22.77 12.03
CA ASP A 527 4.33 22.81 11.53
C ASP A 527 5.18 21.69 12.15
N ILE A 528 6.45 21.58 11.77
CA ILE A 528 7.40 20.68 12.43
C ILE A 528 7.37 20.95 13.94
N GLY A 529 7.29 19.88 14.73
CA GLY A 529 7.16 19.95 16.19
C GLY A 529 5.71 20.06 16.69
N PHE A 530 4.69 20.21 15.81
CA PHE A 530 3.29 20.20 16.23
C PHE A 530 2.93 18.86 16.88
N LYS A 531 2.27 18.92 18.05
CA LYS A 531 1.88 17.74 18.83
C LYS A 531 0.38 17.69 19.05
N CYS A 532 -0.19 16.48 18.98
CA CYS A 532 -1.58 16.23 19.38
C CYS A 532 -1.72 14.82 19.99
N GLY A 533 -2.71 14.65 20.87
CA GLY A 533 -3.06 13.36 21.48
C GLY A 533 -3.85 12.45 20.52
N GLY A 534 -4.27 11.30 21.04
CA GLY A 534 -5.17 10.38 20.32
C GLY A 534 -4.51 9.41 19.35
N LYS A 535 -3.16 9.37 19.27
CA LYS A 535 -2.46 8.38 18.48
C LYS A 535 -2.52 7.01 19.16
N LYS A 536 -3.25 6.06 18.58
CA LYS A 536 -3.38 4.71 19.10
C LYS A 536 -2.36 3.77 18.44
N LEU A 537 -1.50 3.14 19.24
CA LEU A 537 -0.51 2.17 18.80
C LEU A 537 -0.83 0.79 19.35
N PRO A 538 -0.82 -0.28 18.54
CA PRO A 538 -1.03 -1.63 19.03
C PRO A 538 0.17 -2.07 19.89
N LYS A 539 -0.10 -2.37 21.17
CA LYS A 539 0.87 -2.92 22.14
C LYS A 539 0.47 -4.34 22.48
N ARG A 540 1.36 -5.30 22.23
CA ARG A 540 1.15 -6.69 22.61
C ARG A 540 1.27 -6.86 24.11
N VAL A 541 0.32 -7.60 24.65
CA VAL A 541 0.19 -7.89 26.06
C VAL A 541 -0.29 -9.32 26.25
N LYS A 542 -0.34 -9.81 27.48
CA LYS A 542 -0.95 -11.11 27.79
C LYS A 542 -2.42 -11.14 27.37
N GLY A 543 -2.79 -12.16 26.62
CA GLY A 543 -4.15 -12.34 26.08
C GLY A 543 -4.34 -11.78 24.66
N GLY A 544 -3.38 -10.97 24.11
CA GLY A 544 -3.49 -10.44 22.77
C GLY A 544 -2.82 -9.08 22.56
N VAL A 545 -3.60 -8.07 22.18
CA VAL A 545 -3.13 -6.70 21.87
C VAL A 545 -4.09 -5.66 22.44
N VAL A 546 -3.55 -4.55 22.90
CA VAL A 546 -4.33 -3.36 23.27
C VAL A 546 -3.90 -2.15 22.45
N LEU A 547 -4.80 -1.18 22.27
CA LEU A 547 -4.50 0.08 21.60
C LEU A 547 -4.03 1.11 22.65
N HIS A 548 -2.71 1.26 22.76
CA HIS A 548 -2.08 2.22 23.66
C HIS A 548 -2.14 3.63 23.08
N GLU A 549 -2.68 4.58 23.85
CA GLU A 549 -2.74 5.97 23.43
C GLU A 549 -1.43 6.69 23.67
N THR A 550 -0.98 7.46 22.70
CA THR A 550 0.28 8.22 22.73
C THR A 550 0.13 9.55 21.98
N THR A 551 1.12 10.40 22.11
CA THR A 551 1.18 11.68 21.39
C THR A 551 1.73 11.48 19.99
N PHE A 552 1.08 12.10 19.01
CA PHE A 552 1.60 12.27 17.66
C PHE A 552 2.43 13.56 17.60
N GLU A 553 3.53 13.53 16.86
CA GLU A 553 4.38 14.68 16.58
C GLU A 553 4.74 14.74 15.11
N ILE A 554 4.62 15.91 14.48
CA ILE A 554 5.14 16.18 13.13
C ILE A 554 6.66 16.35 13.25
N LYS A 555 7.40 15.40 12.69
CA LYS A 555 8.86 15.38 12.67
C LYS A 555 9.40 15.76 11.31
#